data_55af85deb78e298678ee0699f287b0da
#
_entry.id   55af85deb78e298678ee0699f287b0da
#
_cell.length_a   1.000
_cell.length_b   1.000
_cell.length_c   1.000
_cell.angle_alpha   90.00
_cell.angle_beta   90.00
_cell.angle_gamma   90.00
#
_symmetry.space_group_name_H-M   'P 1'
#
loop_
_entity.id
_entity.type
_entity.pdbx_description
1 polymer ?
#
loop_
_entity_poly.entity_id
_entity_poly.type
_entity_poly.pdbx_seq_one_letter_code
_entity_poly.pdbx_strand_id
1 'polypeptide(L)'
;MKRNSLVFLLAALLALSLTACGAGETAEEPHEAELSEPEASVPVQQTSDTAQDAPAAPAAESGEGPTVYFTSDISAAGLVRVYEQLGWHPAGKVAVKVSTGEPPASNYLRADLIGDLIKSVDGTIVECNTAYGGSRATSAMHKQVAADHGFTTIADFDLMDEDGEASWPVTGGKRLDHILVGSHAENYPDWLILSHYKGHAMAGFGGAIKNVGIGASSSSGKVLVHSAGTRTTGSIMYSDQDAWLEALAEMVDGFVDHVGREHIVYVNVMNRLSVDCDCDGHPAEPDIHDIGILASTDPVALDQACYDLVSKAEGNEALMKRIERQHGLHTLEHAEEIGLGSRSYTLLDIDA
;
A
#
# COMPACT_ATOMS: atom_id res chain seq x y z
N MET A 1 -49.22 9.83 -46.69
CA MET A 1 -49.83 8.50 -47.05
C MET A 1 -49.20 7.45 -46.19
N LYS A 2 -49.97 6.97 -45.26
CA LYS A 2 -50.30 5.53 -44.95
C LYS A 2 -49.08 4.68 -44.60
N ARG A 3 -48.98 3.94 -43.54
CA ARG A 3 -49.83 3.42 -42.43
C ARG A 3 -49.11 2.25 -41.77
N ASN A 4 -49.20 2.19 -40.44
CA ASN A 4 -49.54 1.04 -39.57
C ASN A 4 -48.43 -0.01 -39.32
N SER A 5 -48.04 -0.21 -38.09
CA SER A 5 -48.71 -0.91 -36.93
C SER A 5 -48.47 -2.42 -36.92
N LEU A 6 -47.97 -2.97 -35.82
CA LEU A 6 -48.59 -3.93 -34.88
C LEU A 6 -47.51 -4.74 -34.18
N VAL A 7 -47.27 -4.60 -32.91
CA VAL A 7 -47.73 -5.31 -31.72
C VAL A 7 -47.90 -6.83 -31.91
N PHE A 8 -47.14 -7.65 -31.17
CA PHE A 8 -47.69 -8.78 -30.44
C PHE A 8 -46.82 -9.20 -29.24
N LEU A 9 -47.45 -9.17 -28.10
CA LEU A 9 -47.15 -9.83 -26.82
C LEU A 9 -47.31 -11.35 -26.98
N LEU A 10 -46.47 -12.17 -26.32
CA LEU A 10 -46.91 -13.46 -25.79
C LEU A 10 -46.13 -13.85 -24.54
N ALA A 11 -46.85 -13.86 -23.42
CA ALA A 11 -46.50 -14.53 -22.18
C ALA A 11 -47.00 -15.99 -22.27
N ALA A 12 -46.24 -16.92 -21.72
CA ALA A 12 -46.76 -18.23 -21.35
C ALA A 12 -46.04 -18.74 -20.09
N LEU A 13 -46.83 -18.80 -19.02
CA LEU A 13 -46.61 -19.62 -17.83
C LEU A 13 -46.78 -21.10 -18.20
N LEU A 14 -46.01 -21.99 -17.55
CA LEU A 14 -46.54 -23.27 -17.09
C LEU A 14 -45.84 -23.75 -15.83
N ALA A 15 -46.68 -24.20 -14.90
CA ALA A 15 -46.37 -24.62 -13.55
C ALA A 15 -46.41 -26.17 -13.42
N LEU A 16 -45.82 -26.62 -12.29
CA LEU A 16 -46.09 -27.85 -11.53
C LEU A 16 -45.78 -29.23 -12.14
N SER A 17 -44.99 -30.00 -11.39
CA SER A 17 -45.47 -31.27 -10.81
C SER A 17 -44.61 -31.71 -9.62
N LEU A 18 -45.28 -31.84 -8.48
CA LEU A 18 -44.85 -32.55 -7.27
C LEU A 18 -44.92 -34.06 -7.52
N THR A 19 -43.99 -34.83 -6.93
CA THR A 19 -44.33 -36.16 -6.37
C THR A 19 -43.45 -36.44 -5.16
N ALA A 20 -44.13 -36.75 -4.06
CA ALA A 20 -43.59 -37.15 -2.78
C ALA A 20 -43.54 -38.70 -2.69
N CYS A 21 -42.72 -39.21 -1.81
CA CYS A 21 -42.80 -40.40 -0.93
C CYS A 21 -41.36 -40.87 -0.64
N GLY A 22 -40.93 -41.21 0.54
CA GLY A 22 -41.58 -41.46 1.82
C GLY A 22 -40.53 -41.81 2.87
N ALA A 23 -40.92 -41.63 4.02
CA ALA A 23 -40.58 -41.95 5.40
C ALA A 23 -39.35 -42.82 5.76
N GLY A 24 -38.73 -42.44 6.89
CA GLY A 24 -37.85 -43.25 7.75
C GLY A 24 -37.39 -42.44 8.95
N GLU A 25 -38.24 -42.40 10.00
CA GLU A 25 -37.93 -41.88 11.31
C GLU A 25 -36.89 -42.77 12.00
N THR A 26 -35.92 -42.20 12.71
CA THR A 26 -35.54 -42.59 14.07
C THR A 26 -34.97 -41.39 14.82
N ALA A 27 -35.67 -40.97 15.85
CA ALA A 27 -35.27 -40.03 16.85
C ALA A 27 -34.24 -40.67 17.82
N GLU A 28 -33.19 -39.96 18.21
CA GLU A 28 -32.49 -40.18 19.45
C GLU A 28 -32.38 -38.84 20.20
N GLU A 29 -32.81 -38.90 21.46
CA GLU A 29 -32.84 -37.82 22.44
C GLU A 29 -31.46 -37.46 22.98
N PRO A 30 -31.32 -36.30 23.64
CA PRO A 30 -30.01 -35.75 24.03
C PRO A 30 -29.50 -36.32 25.35
N HIS A 31 -28.23 -36.67 25.38
CA HIS A 31 -27.50 -36.99 26.61
C HIS A 31 -27.11 -35.70 27.33
N GLU A 32 -27.61 -35.57 28.56
CA GLU A 32 -27.12 -34.64 29.58
C GLU A 32 -25.65 -34.94 29.90
N ALA A 33 -24.78 -33.93 29.85
CA ALA A 33 -23.43 -34.00 30.38
C ALA A 33 -23.37 -33.33 31.74
N GLU A 34 -22.95 -34.14 32.71
CA GLU A 34 -22.70 -33.79 34.10
C GLU A 34 -21.68 -32.62 34.24
N LEU A 35 -22.03 -31.72 35.16
CA LEU A 35 -21.14 -30.70 35.71
C LEU A 35 -20.15 -31.32 36.65
N SER A 36 -18.86 -31.29 36.35
CA SER A 36 -17.78 -31.53 37.33
C SER A 36 -17.15 -30.20 37.73
N GLU A 37 -17.11 -29.98 39.05
CA GLU A 37 -16.52 -28.82 39.72
C GLU A 37 -14.99 -28.73 39.59
N PRO A 38 -14.37 -27.56 39.88
CA PRO A 38 -13.00 -27.28 39.50
C PRO A 38 -11.97 -27.78 40.50
N GLU A 39 -10.96 -28.47 40.01
CA GLU A 39 -9.77 -28.78 40.79
C GLU A 39 -8.73 -27.66 40.81
N ALA A 40 -8.02 -27.61 41.88
CA ALA A 40 -7.13 -26.64 42.47
C ALA A 40 -6.08 -25.98 41.53
N SER A 41 -5.87 -24.71 41.81
CA SER A 41 -4.78 -23.84 41.40
C SER A 41 -3.36 -24.45 41.51
N VAL A 42 -2.67 -24.49 40.35
CA VAL A 42 -1.21 -24.68 40.25
C VAL A 42 -0.56 -23.28 40.23
N PRO A 43 0.52 -23.02 40.97
CA PRO A 43 1.16 -21.70 40.98
C PRO A 43 1.85 -21.41 39.65
N VAL A 44 1.54 -20.27 39.07
CA VAL A 44 2.22 -19.70 37.89
C VAL A 44 3.65 -19.35 38.30
N GLN A 45 4.63 -20.10 37.78
CA GLN A 45 6.01 -19.66 37.77
C GLN A 45 6.12 -18.46 36.83
N GLN A 46 6.50 -17.31 37.38
CA GLN A 46 6.98 -16.18 36.61
C GLN A 46 8.26 -16.61 35.90
N THR A 47 8.14 -16.86 34.60
CA THR A 47 9.30 -16.86 33.71
C THR A 47 9.70 -15.40 33.51
N SER A 48 10.91 -15.08 34.00
CA SER A 48 11.58 -13.84 33.71
C SER A 48 11.68 -13.64 32.17
N ASP A 49 11.03 -12.62 31.66
CA ASP A 49 11.28 -12.11 30.32
C ASP A 49 12.77 -11.80 30.17
N THR A 50 13.47 -12.67 29.48
CA THR A 50 14.76 -12.34 28.89
C THR A 50 14.42 -11.40 27.74
N ALA A 51 14.78 -10.12 27.89
CA ALA A 51 14.85 -9.17 26.80
C ALA A 51 15.62 -9.84 25.65
N GLN A 52 14.91 -10.18 24.56
CA GLN A 52 15.56 -10.57 23.32
C GLN A 52 16.31 -9.33 22.82
N ASP A 53 17.63 -9.47 22.66
CA ASP A 53 18.47 -8.45 22.04
C ASP A 53 17.85 -8.04 20.71
N ALA A 54 17.49 -6.77 20.60
CA ALA A 54 17.12 -6.19 19.33
C ALA A 54 18.30 -6.36 18.35
N PRO A 55 18.06 -6.66 17.07
CA PRO A 55 19.13 -6.79 16.10
C PRO A 55 19.96 -5.49 16.10
N ALA A 56 21.29 -5.63 16.07
CA ALA A 56 22.20 -4.50 16.06
C ALA A 56 21.87 -3.57 14.89
N ALA A 57 21.77 -2.27 15.18
CA ALA A 57 21.54 -1.25 14.17
C ALA A 57 22.56 -1.39 13.02
N PRO A 58 22.14 -1.21 11.75
CA PRO A 58 23.05 -1.27 10.62
C PRO A 58 24.11 -0.20 10.77
N ALA A 59 25.39 -0.57 10.61
CA ALA A 59 26.49 0.38 10.62
C ALA A 59 26.28 1.41 9.49
N ALA A 60 26.53 2.70 9.78
CA ALA A 60 26.46 3.77 8.79
C ALA A 60 27.32 3.42 7.57
N GLU A 61 26.66 3.17 6.43
CA GLU A 61 27.35 3.00 5.15
C GLU A 61 27.62 4.41 4.60
N SER A 62 28.88 4.83 4.57
CA SER A 62 29.31 6.12 4.01
C SER A 62 29.32 6.01 2.49
N GLY A 63 28.15 6.20 1.85
CA GLY A 63 28.04 6.37 0.41
C GLY A 63 28.05 7.85 0.01
N GLU A 64 28.47 8.15 -1.22
CA GLU A 64 28.16 9.45 -1.83
C GLU A 64 26.73 9.35 -2.38
N GLY A 65 25.80 10.18 -1.89
CA GLY A 65 24.40 10.17 -2.35
C GLY A 65 23.43 10.85 -1.38
N PRO A 66 22.14 10.84 -1.70
CA PRO A 66 21.09 11.35 -0.82
C PRO A 66 21.13 10.71 0.56
N THR A 67 20.78 11.48 1.59
CA THR A 67 20.69 10.95 2.94
C THR A 67 19.39 10.19 3.14
N VAL A 68 19.49 9.00 3.72
CA VAL A 68 18.38 8.20 4.25
C VAL A 68 18.55 8.12 5.76
N TYR A 69 17.61 8.66 6.51
CA TYR A 69 17.58 8.57 7.96
C TYR A 69 16.90 7.29 8.38
N PHE A 70 17.41 6.65 9.43
CA PHE A 70 16.90 5.37 9.95
C PHE A 70 16.70 5.45 11.47
N THR A 71 15.61 4.82 11.94
CA THR A 71 15.41 4.50 13.37
C THR A 71 14.85 3.08 13.50
N SER A 72 15.31 2.34 14.51
CA SER A 72 14.74 1.05 14.89
C SER A 72 13.46 1.19 15.73
N ASP A 73 13.16 2.38 16.24
CA ASP A 73 11.98 2.68 17.06
C ASP A 73 10.71 2.80 16.20
N ILE A 74 9.96 1.71 16.04
CA ILE A 74 8.68 1.67 15.33
C ILE A 74 7.53 2.06 16.29
N SER A 75 7.62 3.27 16.82
CA SER A 75 6.56 3.92 17.58
C SER A 75 6.09 5.20 16.88
N ALA A 76 4.95 5.76 17.31
CA ALA A 76 4.51 7.06 16.82
C ALA A 76 5.56 8.15 17.07
N ALA A 77 6.28 8.09 18.21
CA ALA A 77 7.37 9.02 18.53
C ALA A 77 8.59 8.80 17.62
N GLY A 78 8.98 7.55 17.36
CA GLY A 78 10.08 7.20 16.43
C GLY A 78 9.78 7.68 15.01
N LEU A 79 8.53 7.50 14.56
CA LEU A 79 8.07 7.97 13.25
C LEU A 79 8.18 9.50 13.11
N VAL A 80 7.77 10.26 14.13
CA VAL A 80 7.92 11.72 14.13
C VAL A 80 9.40 12.12 14.15
N ARG A 81 10.22 11.49 15.02
CA ARG A 81 11.65 11.80 15.11
C ARG A 81 12.41 11.63 13.80
N VAL A 82 12.16 10.51 13.08
CA VAL A 82 12.87 10.27 11.81
C VAL A 82 12.40 11.22 10.71
N TYR A 83 11.10 11.57 10.68
CA TYR A 83 10.57 12.59 9.79
C TYR A 83 11.19 13.97 10.05
N GLU A 84 11.36 14.38 11.30
CA GLU A 84 11.96 15.67 11.67
C GLU A 84 13.40 15.83 11.18
N GLN A 85 14.13 14.72 10.97
CA GLN A 85 15.50 14.78 10.40
C GLN A 85 15.52 15.31 8.96
N LEU A 86 14.41 15.22 8.23
CA LEU A 86 14.32 15.76 6.87
C LEU A 86 14.40 17.29 6.84
N GLY A 87 14.12 17.96 7.96
CA GLY A 87 14.08 19.43 8.00
C GLY A 87 13.08 20.04 7.01
N TRP A 88 12.11 19.26 6.58
CA TRP A 88 11.11 19.70 5.61
C TRP A 88 10.00 20.49 6.29
N HIS A 89 9.62 21.60 5.69
CA HIS A 89 8.57 22.50 6.19
C HIS A 89 7.58 22.76 5.06
N PRO A 90 6.39 22.17 5.11
CA PRO A 90 5.37 22.38 4.08
C PRO A 90 4.91 23.85 4.08
N ALA A 91 4.66 24.37 2.90
CA ALA A 91 4.22 25.74 2.68
C ALA A 91 2.69 25.87 2.58
N GLY A 92 1.99 24.75 2.34
CA GLY A 92 0.56 24.71 2.11
C GLY A 92 -0.12 23.49 2.72
N LYS A 93 -1.25 23.11 2.14
CA LYS A 93 -1.96 21.88 2.49
C LYS A 93 -1.11 20.67 2.21
N VAL A 94 -0.99 19.76 3.16
CA VAL A 94 -0.23 18.53 3.03
C VAL A 94 -1.13 17.35 2.67
N ALA A 95 -0.89 16.74 1.52
CA ALA A 95 -1.41 15.41 1.23
C ALA A 95 -0.55 14.34 1.89
N VAL A 96 -1.12 13.52 2.76
CA VAL A 96 -0.43 12.36 3.32
C VAL A 96 -0.89 11.11 2.58
N LYS A 97 -0.04 10.61 1.68
CA LYS A 97 -0.36 9.43 0.86
C LYS A 97 -0.04 8.16 1.63
N VAL A 98 -1.08 7.43 1.98
CA VAL A 98 -1.00 6.12 2.62
C VAL A 98 -1.69 5.05 1.78
N SER A 99 -1.63 3.77 2.20
CA SER A 99 -2.51 2.71 1.73
C SER A 99 -3.46 2.33 2.87
N THR A 100 -4.75 2.46 2.65
CA THR A 100 -5.77 2.14 3.66
C THR A 100 -5.93 0.65 3.90
N GLY A 101 -5.39 -0.20 3.02
CA GLY A 101 -5.42 -1.66 3.14
C GLY A 101 -6.74 -2.29 2.73
N GLU A 102 -6.69 -3.51 2.26
CA GLU A 102 -7.88 -4.30 1.92
C GLU A 102 -8.35 -5.09 3.16
N PRO A 103 -9.64 -5.01 3.57
CA PRO A 103 -10.15 -5.82 4.67
C PRO A 103 -10.19 -7.31 4.29
N PRO A 104 -10.28 -8.27 5.25
CA PRO A 104 -10.39 -8.00 6.70
C PRO A 104 -9.05 -7.92 7.44
N ALA A 105 -7.94 -8.41 6.89
CA ALA A 105 -6.74 -8.71 7.68
C ALA A 105 -5.42 -8.20 7.09
N SER A 106 -5.45 -7.27 6.11
CA SER A 106 -4.20 -6.73 5.53
C SER A 106 -3.30 -6.02 6.55
N ASN A 107 -1.99 -5.98 6.24
CA ASN A 107 -0.95 -5.48 7.14
C ASN A 107 -0.74 -3.94 7.07
N TYR A 108 -1.73 -3.16 6.62
CA TYR A 108 -1.64 -1.70 6.48
C TYR A 108 -1.12 -0.99 7.74
N LEU A 109 -0.55 0.20 7.59
CA LEU A 109 -0.10 1.03 8.70
C LEU A 109 -1.28 1.43 9.58
N ARG A 110 -1.21 1.14 10.88
CA ARG A 110 -2.30 1.39 11.82
C ARG A 110 -2.40 2.88 12.16
N ALA A 111 -3.62 3.36 12.36
CA ALA A 111 -3.92 4.76 12.63
C ALA A 111 -3.21 5.29 13.88
N ASP A 112 -3.06 4.47 14.93
CA ASP A 112 -2.35 4.82 16.17
C ASP A 112 -0.85 5.04 15.95
N LEU A 113 -0.22 4.33 15.00
CA LEU A 113 1.18 4.53 14.67
C LEU A 113 1.42 5.85 13.92
N ILE A 114 0.54 6.19 12.97
CA ILE A 114 0.79 7.28 12.03
C ILE A 114 0.11 8.60 12.41
N GLY A 115 -0.83 8.57 13.34
CA GLY A 115 -1.71 9.70 13.65
C GLY A 115 -0.97 10.94 14.15
N ASP A 116 0.08 10.78 14.95
CA ASP A 116 0.83 11.92 15.49
C ASP A 116 1.64 12.62 14.40
N LEU A 117 2.27 11.88 13.48
CA LEU A 117 2.95 12.47 12.34
C LEU A 117 1.97 13.24 11.45
N ILE A 118 0.83 12.66 11.11
CA ILE A 118 -0.17 13.31 10.25
C ILE A 118 -0.67 14.62 10.87
N LYS A 119 -0.94 14.61 12.17
CA LYS A 119 -1.34 15.81 12.91
C LYS A 119 -0.23 16.86 12.96
N SER A 120 1.03 16.45 13.07
CA SER A 120 2.17 17.39 13.16
C SER A 120 2.34 18.23 11.89
N VAL A 121 1.88 17.72 10.73
CA VAL A 121 1.93 18.41 9.44
C VAL A 121 0.58 18.99 9.00
N ASP A 122 -0.45 18.93 9.85
CA ASP A 122 -1.84 19.32 9.52
C ASP A 122 -2.32 18.63 8.23
N GLY A 123 -1.99 17.33 8.12
CA GLY A 123 -2.13 16.56 6.90
C GLY A 123 -3.53 16.03 6.66
N THR A 124 -3.94 15.97 5.40
CA THR A 124 -5.10 15.22 4.91
C THR A 124 -4.64 13.88 4.36
N ILE A 125 -5.23 12.78 4.80
CA ILE A 125 -4.97 11.45 4.23
C ILE A 125 -5.58 11.38 2.83
N VAL A 126 -4.77 10.97 1.84
CA VAL A 126 -5.22 10.89 0.44
C VAL A 126 -5.01 9.51 -0.17
N GLU A 127 -5.98 9.06 -0.96
CA GLU A 127 -5.89 7.87 -1.83
C GLU A 127 -6.70 8.04 -3.11
N CYS A 128 -6.60 7.08 -4.04
CA CYS A 128 -7.49 6.89 -5.18
C CYS A 128 -8.10 5.49 -5.16
N ASN A 129 -9.28 5.33 -5.75
CA ASN A 129 -9.95 4.05 -5.90
C ASN A 129 -9.05 3.01 -6.58
N THR A 130 -9.24 1.74 -6.24
CA THR A 130 -8.53 0.64 -6.89
C THR A 130 -9.12 0.36 -8.29
N ALA A 131 -8.29 -0.18 -9.19
CA ALA A 131 -8.71 -0.59 -10.53
C ALA A 131 -8.99 -2.10 -10.64
N TYR A 132 -9.06 -2.80 -9.50
CA TYR A 132 -9.49 -4.19 -9.37
C TYR A 132 -10.79 -4.26 -8.56
N GLY A 133 -11.49 -5.39 -8.62
CA GLY A 133 -12.60 -5.65 -7.70
C GLY A 133 -12.09 -5.75 -6.27
N GLY A 134 -12.88 -5.36 -5.28
CA GLY A 134 -12.51 -5.39 -3.88
C GLY A 134 -13.27 -4.32 -3.10
N SER A 135 -12.92 -4.15 -1.83
CA SER A 135 -13.63 -3.24 -0.92
C SER A 135 -13.26 -1.77 -1.13
N ARG A 136 -12.31 -1.47 -2.02
CA ARG A 136 -11.87 -0.11 -2.35
C ARG A 136 -12.08 0.25 -3.83
N ALA A 137 -12.96 -0.47 -4.51
CA ALA A 137 -13.22 -0.28 -5.95
C ALA A 137 -14.17 0.87 -6.27
N THR A 138 -14.91 1.38 -5.28
CA THR A 138 -15.81 2.53 -5.43
C THR A 138 -15.62 3.50 -4.27
N SER A 139 -15.88 4.79 -4.51
CA SER A 139 -15.68 5.86 -3.51
C SER A 139 -16.42 5.58 -2.20
N ALA A 140 -17.68 5.12 -2.27
CA ALA A 140 -18.44 4.82 -1.07
C ALA A 140 -17.85 3.66 -0.25
N MET A 141 -17.42 2.58 -0.92
CA MET A 141 -16.79 1.43 -0.25
C MET A 141 -15.41 1.80 0.31
N HIS A 142 -14.61 2.54 -0.45
CA HIS A 142 -13.26 2.94 -0.03
C HIS A 142 -13.30 3.88 1.20
N LYS A 143 -14.22 4.85 1.22
CA LYS A 143 -14.45 5.70 2.40
C LYS A 143 -14.89 4.88 3.62
N GLN A 144 -15.70 3.84 3.42
CA GLN A 144 -16.08 2.94 4.51
C GLN A 144 -14.87 2.17 5.04
N VAL A 145 -14.00 1.63 4.16
CA VAL A 145 -12.75 0.97 4.58
C VAL A 145 -11.85 1.92 5.36
N ALA A 146 -11.69 3.16 4.89
CA ALA A 146 -10.89 4.16 5.61
C ALA A 146 -11.45 4.45 7.02
N ALA A 147 -12.78 4.49 7.16
CA ALA A 147 -13.44 4.67 8.46
C ALA A 147 -13.28 3.44 9.36
N ASP A 148 -13.51 2.23 8.82
CA ASP A 148 -13.41 0.96 9.57
C ASP A 148 -11.98 0.70 10.06
N HIS A 149 -10.99 1.14 9.30
CA HIS A 149 -9.56 1.04 9.65
C HIS A 149 -9.06 2.21 10.53
N GLY A 150 -9.95 3.13 10.91
CA GLY A 150 -9.66 4.20 11.87
C GLY A 150 -8.99 5.45 11.29
N PHE A 151 -8.75 5.53 9.99
CA PHE A 151 -8.06 6.67 9.37
C PHE A 151 -8.84 7.98 9.55
N THR A 152 -10.16 7.94 9.47
CA THR A 152 -11.02 9.13 9.64
C THR A 152 -11.09 9.63 11.10
N THR A 153 -10.50 8.89 12.06
CA THR A 153 -10.41 9.35 13.46
C THR A 153 -9.15 10.15 13.73
N ILE A 154 -8.17 10.11 12.84
CA ILE A 154 -6.88 10.77 13.03
C ILE A 154 -6.68 11.99 12.14
N ALA A 155 -7.33 12.05 10.97
CA ALA A 155 -7.28 13.16 10.02
C ALA A 155 -8.49 13.14 9.07
N ASP A 156 -8.65 14.20 8.28
CA ASP A 156 -9.54 14.20 7.13
C ASP A 156 -9.06 13.19 6.09
N PHE A 157 -10.01 12.57 5.39
CA PHE A 157 -9.74 11.60 4.32
C PHE A 157 -10.31 12.10 2.99
N ASP A 158 -9.45 12.25 2.00
CA ASP A 158 -9.81 12.68 0.65
C ASP A 158 -9.53 11.57 -0.38
N LEU A 159 -10.57 11.17 -1.09
CA LEU A 159 -10.47 10.23 -2.19
C LEU A 159 -10.30 11.01 -3.48
N MET A 160 -9.06 11.18 -3.91
CA MET A 160 -8.67 12.16 -4.91
C MET A 160 -9.31 11.98 -6.29
N ASP A 161 -9.72 10.76 -6.65
CA ASP A 161 -10.36 10.45 -7.93
C ASP A 161 -11.90 10.36 -7.86
N GLU A 162 -12.52 10.83 -6.76
CA GLU A 162 -13.98 10.80 -6.60
C GLU A 162 -14.69 11.68 -7.62
N ASP A 163 -14.14 12.85 -7.92
CA ASP A 163 -14.71 13.83 -8.84
C ASP A 163 -14.06 13.82 -10.22
N GLY A 164 -13.18 12.83 -10.49
CA GLY A 164 -12.53 12.65 -11.78
C GLY A 164 -11.01 12.57 -11.70
N GLU A 165 -10.36 12.85 -12.81
CA GLU A 165 -8.91 12.73 -12.96
C GLU A 165 -8.29 13.96 -13.61
N ALA A 166 -7.03 14.23 -13.28
CA ALA A 166 -6.17 15.21 -13.95
C ALA A 166 -5.10 14.47 -14.78
N SER A 167 -4.71 15.06 -15.89
CA SER A 167 -3.67 14.54 -16.78
C SER A 167 -2.45 15.44 -16.71
N TRP A 168 -1.31 14.89 -16.27
CA TRP A 168 -0.04 15.60 -16.21
C TRP A 168 0.96 15.02 -17.20
N PRO A 169 1.77 15.83 -17.91
CA PRO A 169 2.72 15.34 -18.90
C PRO A 169 3.89 14.60 -18.26
N VAL A 170 4.45 13.62 -18.98
CA VAL A 170 5.74 12.99 -18.67
C VAL A 170 6.74 13.43 -19.73
N THR A 171 7.86 14.00 -19.31
CA THR A 171 8.89 14.49 -20.23
C THR A 171 9.94 13.40 -20.46
N GLY A 172 10.06 12.96 -21.70
CA GLY A 172 11.09 11.97 -22.07
C GLY A 172 10.80 10.52 -21.65
N GLY A 173 9.58 10.22 -21.24
CA GLY A 173 9.20 8.86 -20.86
C GLY A 173 9.31 7.88 -22.03
N LYS A 174 9.77 6.68 -21.73
CA LYS A 174 9.89 5.56 -22.67
C LYS A 174 8.55 4.83 -22.86
N ARG A 175 7.73 4.82 -21.80
CA ARG A 175 6.44 4.12 -21.72
C ARG A 175 5.26 5.05 -21.64
N LEU A 176 5.39 6.16 -20.91
CA LEU A 176 4.33 7.12 -20.67
C LEU A 176 4.66 8.48 -21.31
N ASP A 177 3.68 9.11 -21.92
CA ASP A 177 3.72 10.50 -22.34
C ASP A 177 2.90 11.42 -21.41
N HIS A 178 2.08 10.81 -20.55
CA HIS A 178 1.30 11.47 -19.51
C HIS A 178 0.97 10.50 -18.38
N ILE A 179 0.60 11.06 -17.24
CA ILE A 179 0.04 10.33 -16.11
C ILE A 179 -1.39 10.79 -15.84
N LEU A 180 -2.21 9.91 -15.24
CA LEU A 180 -3.57 10.21 -14.82
C LEU A 180 -3.66 10.05 -13.30
N VAL A 181 -3.80 11.17 -12.61
CA VAL A 181 -3.93 11.24 -11.14
C VAL A 181 -5.37 11.57 -10.75
N GLY A 182 -5.74 11.35 -9.49
CA GLY A 182 -7.03 11.84 -9.00
C GLY A 182 -7.10 13.38 -9.10
N SER A 183 -8.22 13.94 -9.55
CA SER A 183 -8.34 15.39 -9.80
C SER A 183 -8.07 16.26 -8.58
N HIS A 184 -8.32 15.74 -7.37
CA HIS A 184 -8.03 16.47 -6.13
C HIS A 184 -6.54 16.59 -5.81
N ALA A 185 -5.65 15.86 -6.50
CA ALA A 185 -4.20 16.01 -6.32
C ALA A 185 -3.75 17.46 -6.55
N GLU A 186 -4.43 18.21 -7.41
CA GLU A 186 -4.17 19.64 -7.66
C GLU A 186 -4.45 20.57 -6.46
N ASN A 187 -5.15 20.08 -5.44
CA ASN A 187 -5.45 20.85 -4.23
C ASN A 187 -4.29 20.85 -3.20
N TYR A 188 -3.27 20.02 -3.44
CA TYR A 188 -2.18 19.78 -2.49
C TYR A 188 -0.83 20.18 -3.06
N PRO A 189 -0.28 21.33 -2.62
CA PRO A 189 1.05 21.74 -3.05
C PRO A 189 2.17 20.92 -2.39
N ASP A 190 1.93 20.31 -1.22
CA ASP A 190 2.94 19.61 -0.44
C ASP A 190 2.51 18.16 -0.14
N TRP A 191 3.47 17.21 -0.18
CA TRP A 191 3.19 15.79 -0.10
C TRP A 191 4.11 15.06 0.87
N LEU A 192 3.51 14.31 1.79
CA LEU A 192 4.18 13.30 2.61
C LEU A 192 3.76 11.91 2.10
N ILE A 193 4.69 11.20 1.51
CA ILE A 193 4.48 9.83 1.04
C ILE A 193 4.84 8.88 2.19
N LEU A 194 3.82 8.42 2.90
CA LEU A 194 3.97 7.54 4.06
C LEU A 194 3.62 6.11 3.67
N SER A 195 4.63 5.28 3.51
CA SER A 195 4.50 3.95 2.93
C SER A 195 4.77 2.86 3.94
N HIS A 196 3.98 1.80 3.86
CA HIS A 196 4.32 0.51 4.43
C HIS A 196 5.21 -0.22 3.42
N TYR A 197 6.46 -0.54 3.78
CA TYR A 197 7.35 -1.34 2.94
C TYR A 197 7.06 -2.83 3.15
N LYS A 198 6.89 -3.60 2.07
CA LYS A 198 6.49 -5.02 2.09
C LYS A 198 6.64 -5.66 0.71
N GLY A 199 6.38 -6.95 0.62
CA GLY A 199 6.27 -7.66 -0.66
C GLY A 199 5.09 -7.18 -1.51
N HIS A 200 5.15 -7.47 -2.81
CA HIS A 200 4.06 -7.21 -3.73
C HIS A 200 4.01 -8.26 -4.84
N ALA A 201 2.81 -8.75 -5.14
CA ALA A 201 2.61 -9.85 -6.09
C ALA A 201 3.13 -9.56 -7.51
N MET A 202 3.04 -8.30 -7.95
CA MET A 202 3.40 -7.88 -9.31
C MET A 202 4.72 -7.10 -9.36
N ALA A 203 5.01 -6.22 -8.38
CA ALA A 203 6.21 -5.36 -8.37
C ALA A 203 7.42 -5.97 -7.63
N GLY A 204 7.27 -7.16 -7.05
CA GLY A 204 8.28 -7.72 -6.15
C GLY A 204 8.18 -7.16 -4.74
N PHE A 205 8.27 -5.85 -4.59
CA PHE A 205 8.04 -5.13 -3.33
C PHE A 205 7.20 -3.86 -3.55
N GLY A 206 6.79 -3.24 -2.47
CA GLY A 206 6.12 -1.94 -2.49
C GLY A 206 6.68 -1.06 -1.39
N GLY A 207 7.17 0.12 -1.79
CA GLY A 207 7.68 1.20 -0.96
C GLY A 207 7.16 2.55 -1.44
N ALA A 208 7.98 3.59 -1.34
CA ALA A 208 7.63 4.95 -1.72
C ALA A 208 7.25 5.09 -3.20
N ILE A 209 8.06 4.54 -4.11
CA ILE A 209 7.79 4.61 -5.57
C ILE A 209 6.44 3.98 -5.89
N LYS A 210 6.16 2.78 -5.38
CA LYS A 210 4.89 2.10 -5.64
C LYS A 210 3.70 2.81 -4.99
N ASN A 211 3.89 3.40 -3.81
CA ASN A 211 2.83 4.13 -3.11
C ASN A 211 2.38 5.38 -3.90
N VAL A 212 3.30 6.13 -4.48
CA VAL A 212 2.98 7.22 -5.41
C VAL A 212 2.43 6.65 -6.71
N GLY A 213 3.20 5.81 -7.39
CA GLY A 213 2.96 5.38 -8.76
C GLY A 213 1.62 4.70 -8.99
N ILE A 214 1.16 3.92 -8.02
CA ILE A 214 -0.17 3.29 -8.08
C ILE A 214 -1.17 4.05 -7.21
N GLY A 215 -0.74 4.53 -6.04
CA GLY A 215 -1.67 5.10 -5.08
C GLY A 215 -2.18 6.49 -5.42
N ALA A 216 -1.40 7.35 -6.08
CA ALA A 216 -1.84 8.66 -6.57
C ALA A 216 -2.50 8.59 -7.96
N SER A 217 -2.29 7.51 -8.72
CA SER A 217 -2.99 7.30 -9.99
C SER A 217 -4.49 7.12 -9.78
N SER A 218 -5.31 7.73 -10.64
CA SER A 218 -6.74 7.44 -10.75
C SER A 218 -6.97 5.97 -11.14
N SER A 219 -8.21 5.49 -11.11
CA SER A 219 -8.50 4.13 -11.59
C SER A 219 -8.05 3.92 -13.05
N SER A 220 -8.24 4.90 -13.94
CA SER A 220 -7.75 4.87 -15.32
C SER A 220 -6.21 4.95 -15.37
N GLY A 221 -5.61 5.78 -14.51
CA GLY A 221 -4.16 5.90 -14.38
C GLY A 221 -3.49 4.61 -13.94
N LYS A 222 -4.11 3.87 -13.00
CA LYS A 222 -3.63 2.54 -12.62
C LYS A 222 -3.59 1.58 -13.82
N VAL A 223 -4.62 1.60 -14.67
CA VAL A 223 -4.64 0.77 -15.90
C VAL A 223 -3.58 1.24 -16.89
N LEU A 224 -3.37 2.56 -17.04
CA LEU A 224 -2.35 3.14 -17.90
C LEU A 224 -0.95 2.67 -17.50
N VAL A 225 -0.60 2.79 -16.21
CA VAL A 225 0.69 2.34 -15.68
C VAL A 225 0.87 0.83 -15.87
N HIS A 226 -0.10 0.01 -15.45
CA HIS A 226 0.00 -1.44 -15.58
C HIS A 226 0.07 -1.93 -17.03
N SER A 227 -0.45 -1.18 -17.97
CA SER A 227 -0.39 -1.49 -19.39
C SER A 227 0.82 -0.87 -20.11
N ALA A 228 1.75 -0.26 -19.37
CA ALA A 228 2.89 0.47 -19.93
C ALA A 228 2.46 1.48 -21.02
N GLY A 229 1.48 2.32 -20.69
CA GLY A 229 1.01 3.40 -21.54
C GLY A 229 0.02 3.02 -22.65
N THR A 230 -0.37 1.74 -22.78
CA THR A 230 -1.13 1.30 -23.98
C THR A 230 -2.64 1.43 -23.86
N ARG A 231 -3.19 1.59 -22.65
CA ARG A 231 -4.64 1.67 -22.42
C ARG A 231 -4.97 2.30 -21.07
N THR A 232 -6.17 2.86 -20.95
CA THR A 232 -6.69 3.49 -19.72
C THR A 232 -7.92 2.76 -19.15
N THR A 233 -8.36 1.69 -19.80
CA THR A 233 -9.53 0.89 -19.38
C THR A 233 -9.26 -0.60 -19.47
N GLY A 234 -10.03 -1.39 -18.74
CA GLY A 234 -9.95 -2.85 -18.76
C GLY A 234 -9.09 -3.41 -17.61
N SER A 235 -8.41 -4.52 -17.86
CA SER A 235 -7.67 -5.25 -16.84
C SER A 235 -6.38 -4.54 -16.44
N ILE A 236 -6.01 -4.62 -15.16
CA ILE A 236 -4.68 -4.22 -14.66
C ILE A 236 -3.60 -5.28 -14.89
N MET A 237 -3.92 -6.41 -15.53
CA MET A 237 -2.89 -7.41 -15.85
C MET A 237 -1.97 -6.86 -16.95
N TYR A 238 -0.68 -6.91 -16.68
CA TYR A 238 0.37 -6.51 -17.62
C TYR A 238 0.75 -7.68 -18.56
N SER A 239 1.33 -7.35 -19.70
CA SER A 239 1.82 -8.31 -20.68
C SER A 239 3.34 -8.42 -20.70
N ASP A 240 4.04 -7.41 -20.21
CA ASP A 240 5.48 -7.30 -20.14
C ASP A 240 5.86 -6.75 -18.75
N GLN A 241 6.63 -7.53 -18.00
CA GLN A 241 6.98 -7.24 -16.61
C GLN A 241 7.87 -5.99 -16.51
N ASP A 242 8.92 -5.92 -17.32
CA ASP A 242 9.88 -4.83 -17.26
C ASP A 242 9.27 -3.51 -17.75
N ALA A 243 8.47 -3.58 -18.84
CA ALA A 243 7.76 -2.41 -19.34
C ALA A 243 6.78 -1.81 -18.32
N TRP A 244 6.12 -2.66 -17.54
CA TRP A 244 5.25 -2.20 -16.45
C TRP A 244 6.02 -1.55 -15.31
N LEU A 245 7.18 -2.10 -14.92
CA LEU A 245 8.03 -1.53 -13.89
C LEU A 245 8.67 -0.21 -14.33
N GLU A 246 9.04 -0.09 -15.61
CA GLU A 246 9.49 1.19 -16.20
C GLU A 246 8.37 2.24 -16.16
N ALA A 247 7.14 1.89 -16.58
CA ALA A 247 6.00 2.80 -16.51
C ALA A 247 5.66 3.23 -15.07
N LEU A 248 5.90 2.36 -14.09
CA LEU A 248 5.73 2.68 -12.67
C LEU A 248 6.71 3.78 -12.22
N ALA A 249 7.97 3.69 -12.62
CA ALA A 249 8.98 4.71 -12.34
C ALA A 249 8.67 6.03 -13.07
N GLU A 250 8.29 5.97 -14.35
CA GLU A 250 7.93 7.15 -15.16
C GLU A 250 6.67 7.86 -14.64
N MET A 251 5.72 7.13 -14.08
CA MET A 251 4.57 7.76 -13.40
C MET A 251 5.02 8.60 -12.21
N VAL A 252 5.98 8.10 -11.41
CA VAL A 252 6.49 8.85 -10.26
C VAL A 252 7.33 10.05 -10.71
N ASP A 253 8.11 9.90 -11.76
CA ASP A 253 8.89 10.98 -12.34
C ASP A 253 7.99 12.13 -12.82
N GLY A 254 6.95 11.83 -13.60
CA GLY A 254 5.96 12.82 -14.03
C GLY A 254 5.20 13.46 -12.88
N PHE A 255 4.94 12.70 -11.80
CA PHE A 255 4.33 13.24 -10.58
C PHE A 255 5.28 14.22 -9.88
N VAL A 256 6.55 13.85 -9.72
CA VAL A 256 7.58 14.67 -9.07
C VAL A 256 7.89 15.92 -9.89
N ASP A 257 7.95 15.81 -11.22
CA ASP A 257 8.16 16.96 -12.12
C ASP A 257 7.01 17.98 -12.04
N HIS A 258 5.77 17.49 -11.86
CA HIS A 258 4.61 18.39 -11.77
C HIS A 258 4.50 19.07 -10.41
N VAL A 259 4.71 18.33 -9.32
CA VAL A 259 4.56 18.83 -7.93
C VAL A 259 5.78 19.67 -7.52
N GLY A 260 6.98 19.27 -7.93
CA GLY A 260 8.26 19.81 -7.47
C GLY A 260 8.90 18.95 -6.37
N ARG A 261 10.18 18.60 -6.56
CA ARG A 261 10.91 17.70 -5.63
C ARG A 261 10.96 18.22 -4.20
N GLU A 262 11.09 19.53 -4.02
CA GLU A 262 11.16 20.22 -2.73
C GLU A 262 9.84 20.15 -1.94
N HIS A 263 8.76 19.83 -2.61
CA HIS A 263 7.42 19.72 -2.06
C HIS A 263 7.05 18.29 -1.65
N ILE A 264 7.95 17.32 -1.83
CA ILE A 264 7.66 15.91 -1.56
C ILE A 264 8.72 15.32 -0.63
N VAL A 265 8.24 14.65 0.42
CA VAL A 265 9.10 13.83 1.30
C VAL A 265 8.54 12.42 1.44
N TYR A 266 9.41 11.48 1.74
CA TYR A 266 9.10 10.06 1.73
C TYR A 266 9.50 9.41 3.05
N VAL A 267 8.60 8.57 3.59
CA VAL A 267 8.83 7.76 4.77
C VAL A 267 8.36 6.34 4.50
N ASN A 268 9.23 5.36 4.73
CA ASN A 268 8.90 3.94 4.66
C ASN A 268 8.94 3.33 6.06
N VAL A 269 7.87 2.65 6.45
CA VAL A 269 7.78 1.88 7.70
C VAL A 269 7.95 0.40 7.36
N MET A 270 8.94 -0.23 7.96
CA MET A 270 9.34 -1.62 7.72
C MET A 270 8.92 -2.50 8.91
N ASN A 271 7.60 -2.62 9.12
CA ASN A 271 6.98 -3.50 10.10
C ASN A 271 6.06 -4.50 9.42
N ARG A 272 5.74 -5.61 10.07
CA ARG A 272 4.88 -6.67 9.51
C ARG A 272 5.27 -7.03 8.08
N LEU A 273 6.53 -7.30 7.87
CA LEU A 273 7.15 -7.51 6.55
C LEU A 273 6.69 -8.85 5.95
N SER A 274 5.52 -8.83 5.33
CA SER A 274 4.96 -9.95 4.59
C SER A 274 5.42 -9.97 3.14
N VAL A 275 5.46 -11.15 2.54
CA VAL A 275 5.65 -11.33 1.09
C VAL A 275 4.48 -10.77 0.29
N ASP A 276 3.34 -10.52 0.93
CA ASP A 276 2.13 -10.00 0.31
C ASP A 276 1.87 -8.54 0.70
N CYS A 277 1.05 -7.89 -0.11
CA CYS A 277 0.79 -6.46 -0.06
C CYS A 277 -0.48 -6.15 0.75
N ASP A 278 -0.61 -4.90 1.21
CA ASP A 278 -1.85 -4.39 1.84
C ASP A 278 -3.07 -4.42 0.91
N CYS A 279 -2.89 -4.72 -0.37
CA CYS A 279 -3.99 -4.98 -1.30
C CYS A 279 -4.55 -6.41 -1.23
N ASP A 280 -3.97 -7.26 -0.41
CA ASP A 280 -4.47 -8.59 -0.07
C ASP A 280 -5.15 -8.55 1.31
N GLY A 281 -6.42 -8.94 1.37
CA GLY A 281 -7.18 -9.03 2.62
C GLY A 281 -6.80 -10.24 3.49
N HIS A 282 -5.98 -11.15 2.97
CA HIS A 282 -5.50 -12.36 3.67
C HIS A 282 -4.03 -12.60 3.36
N PRO A 283 -3.13 -11.65 3.69
CA PRO A 283 -1.71 -11.78 3.40
C PRO A 283 -1.10 -12.95 4.18
N ALA A 284 0.01 -13.48 3.67
CA ALA A 284 0.83 -14.40 4.43
C ALA A 284 1.33 -13.71 5.72
N GLU A 285 1.51 -14.52 6.79
CA GLU A 285 2.15 -14.01 8.00
C GLU A 285 3.55 -13.48 7.68
N PRO A 286 3.98 -12.40 8.35
CA PRO A 286 5.34 -11.87 8.18
C PRO A 286 6.40 -12.89 8.57
N ASP A 287 7.36 -13.15 7.66
CA ASP A 287 8.50 -14.04 7.92
C ASP A 287 9.71 -13.26 8.47
N ILE A 288 9.74 -11.94 8.25
CA ILE A 288 10.85 -11.04 8.61
C ILE A 288 10.41 -10.25 9.85
N HIS A 289 11.30 -10.12 10.83
CA HIS A 289 11.09 -9.22 11.97
C HIS A 289 10.97 -7.77 11.52
N ASP A 290 10.26 -6.98 12.31
CA ASP A 290 10.18 -5.54 12.13
C ASP A 290 11.60 -4.93 12.14
N ILE A 291 11.92 -4.07 11.16
CA ILE A 291 13.27 -3.56 10.96
C ILE A 291 13.41 -2.13 11.47
N GLY A 292 12.49 -1.24 11.12
CA GLY A 292 12.59 0.17 11.49
C GLY A 292 11.76 1.09 10.60
N ILE A 293 12.06 2.37 10.68
CA ILE A 293 11.45 3.42 9.87
C ILE A 293 12.55 4.21 9.19
N LEU A 294 12.39 4.47 7.90
CA LEU A 294 13.33 5.24 7.10
C LEU A 294 12.66 6.47 6.51
N ALA A 295 13.43 7.56 6.35
CA ALA A 295 12.97 8.80 5.75
C ALA A 295 14.00 9.39 4.81
N SER A 296 13.57 9.93 3.66
CA SER A 296 14.44 10.61 2.70
C SER A 296 13.65 11.61 1.85
N THR A 297 14.34 12.53 1.20
CA THR A 297 13.80 13.38 0.13
C THR A 297 13.96 12.74 -1.25
N ASP A 298 14.61 11.58 -1.34
CA ASP A 298 14.81 10.81 -2.57
C ASP A 298 14.12 9.45 -2.46
N PRO A 299 13.10 9.17 -3.29
CA PRO A 299 12.33 7.93 -3.20
C PRO A 299 13.10 6.69 -3.66
N VAL A 300 14.09 6.87 -4.56
CA VAL A 300 14.92 5.78 -5.08
C VAL A 300 15.92 5.35 -4.01
N ALA A 301 16.60 6.31 -3.38
CA ALA A 301 17.50 6.06 -2.27
C ALA A 301 16.77 5.38 -1.09
N LEU A 302 15.57 5.85 -0.77
CA LEU A 302 14.77 5.31 0.31
C LEU A 302 14.37 3.84 0.05
N ASP A 303 13.83 3.55 -1.13
CA ASP A 303 13.39 2.18 -1.48
C ASP A 303 14.60 1.24 -1.63
N GLN A 304 15.76 1.73 -2.14
CA GLN A 304 17.01 0.96 -2.20
C GLN A 304 17.51 0.62 -0.79
N ALA A 305 17.53 1.58 0.13
CA ALA A 305 17.93 1.34 1.51
C ALA A 305 17.04 0.29 2.20
N CYS A 306 15.73 0.36 2.00
CA CYS A 306 14.81 -0.66 2.51
C CYS A 306 15.10 -2.05 1.92
N TYR A 307 15.35 -2.14 0.62
CA TYR A 307 15.72 -3.40 -0.03
C TYR A 307 17.02 -3.97 0.56
N ASP A 308 18.04 -3.13 0.75
CA ASP A 308 19.35 -3.55 1.28
C ASP A 308 19.23 -4.07 2.73
N LEU A 309 18.35 -3.48 3.55
CA LEU A 309 18.06 -3.96 4.89
C LEU A 309 17.33 -5.30 4.86
N VAL A 310 16.30 -5.44 4.02
CA VAL A 310 15.58 -6.72 3.83
C VAL A 310 16.53 -7.81 3.32
N SER A 311 17.43 -7.49 2.39
CA SER A 311 18.36 -8.48 1.83
C SER A 311 19.30 -9.10 2.86
N LYS A 312 19.56 -8.39 3.97
CA LYS A 312 20.41 -8.80 5.08
C LYS A 312 19.61 -9.40 6.26
N ALA A 313 18.29 -9.29 6.25
CA ALA A 313 17.44 -9.75 7.35
C ALA A 313 17.28 -11.28 7.37
N GLU A 314 17.11 -11.86 8.56
CA GLU A 314 16.73 -13.26 8.71
C GLU A 314 15.27 -13.48 8.29
N GLY A 315 14.94 -14.62 7.70
CA GLY A 315 13.59 -14.97 7.26
C GLY A 315 13.19 -14.32 5.91
N ASN A 316 14.12 -13.70 5.18
CA ASN A 316 13.85 -12.93 3.98
C ASN A 316 13.60 -13.75 2.71
N GLU A 317 13.76 -15.08 2.74
CA GLU A 317 13.82 -15.93 1.54
C GLU A 317 12.56 -15.83 0.67
N ALA A 318 11.37 -15.75 1.29
CA ALA A 318 10.12 -15.65 0.55
C ALA A 318 10.01 -14.31 -0.19
N LEU A 319 10.35 -13.21 0.50
CA LEU A 319 10.32 -11.87 -0.06
C LEU A 319 11.41 -11.67 -1.13
N MET A 320 12.64 -12.10 -0.86
CA MET A 320 13.74 -12.01 -1.83
C MET A 320 13.43 -12.79 -3.11
N LYS A 321 12.89 -14.01 -2.98
CA LYS A 321 12.44 -14.80 -4.13
C LYS A 321 11.30 -14.13 -4.90
N ARG A 322 10.39 -13.42 -4.20
CA ARG A 322 9.34 -12.63 -4.84
C ARG A 322 9.93 -11.46 -5.63
N ILE A 323 10.86 -10.71 -5.03
CA ILE A 323 11.55 -9.57 -5.66
C ILE A 323 12.31 -10.03 -6.91
N GLU A 324 13.09 -11.10 -6.81
CA GLU A 324 13.82 -11.67 -7.95
C GLU A 324 12.87 -12.10 -9.08
N ARG A 325 11.84 -12.89 -8.75
CA ARG A 325 10.88 -13.41 -9.74
C ARG A 325 10.13 -12.31 -10.49
N GLN A 326 9.86 -11.20 -9.81
CA GLN A 326 9.13 -10.06 -10.37
C GLN A 326 10.06 -8.96 -10.89
N HIS A 327 11.36 -9.22 -10.98
CA HIS A 327 12.37 -8.22 -11.40
C HIS A 327 12.26 -6.91 -10.61
N GLY A 328 11.92 -6.97 -9.31
CA GLY A 328 11.52 -5.79 -8.53
C GLY A 328 12.53 -4.65 -8.52
N LEU A 329 13.84 -4.93 -8.61
CA LEU A 329 14.89 -3.92 -8.69
C LEU A 329 14.89 -3.14 -10.00
N HIS A 330 14.31 -3.68 -11.08
CA HIS A 330 14.24 -2.99 -12.37
C HIS A 330 13.50 -1.64 -12.27
N THR A 331 12.53 -1.51 -11.35
CA THR A 331 11.89 -0.22 -11.06
C THR A 331 12.91 0.81 -10.57
N LEU A 332 13.81 0.43 -9.63
CA LEU A 332 14.83 1.35 -9.10
C LEU A 332 15.92 1.66 -10.13
N GLU A 333 16.29 0.66 -10.94
CA GLU A 333 17.27 0.83 -12.03
C GLU A 333 16.77 1.83 -13.05
N HIS A 334 15.54 1.68 -13.52
CA HIS A 334 14.94 2.62 -14.47
C HIS A 334 14.68 4.00 -13.84
N ALA A 335 14.25 4.05 -12.58
CA ALA A 335 14.08 5.30 -11.84
C ALA A 335 15.38 6.11 -11.74
N GLU A 336 16.52 5.46 -11.50
CA GLU A 336 17.84 6.10 -11.51
C GLU A 336 18.25 6.51 -12.94
N GLU A 337 18.00 5.67 -13.95
CA GLU A 337 18.30 5.95 -15.36
C GLU A 337 17.61 7.23 -15.85
N ILE A 338 16.33 7.42 -15.49
CA ILE A 338 15.55 8.62 -15.88
C ILE A 338 15.80 9.84 -14.98
N GLY A 339 16.62 9.70 -13.94
CA GLY A 339 16.99 10.81 -13.05
C GLY A 339 15.98 11.12 -11.94
N LEU A 340 15.05 10.21 -11.64
CA LEU A 340 14.09 10.36 -10.54
C LEU A 340 14.80 10.44 -9.19
N GLY A 341 15.89 9.70 -8.99
CA GLY A 341 16.70 9.68 -7.77
C GLY A 341 17.96 8.86 -7.94
N SER A 342 18.59 8.46 -6.83
CA SER A 342 19.83 7.68 -6.83
C SER A 342 19.70 6.41 -6.00
N ARG A 343 20.24 5.30 -6.50
CA ARG A 343 20.38 4.04 -5.76
C ARG A 343 21.56 4.06 -4.78
N SER A 344 22.51 5.00 -4.96
CA SER A 344 23.55 5.27 -3.99
C SER A 344 23.03 6.22 -2.92
N TYR A 345 23.29 5.93 -1.65
CA TYR A 345 22.79 6.73 -0.53
C TYR A 345 23.74 6.71 0.66
N THR A 346 23.55 7.64 1.58
CA THR A 346 24.19 7.63 2.92
C THR A 346 23.11 7.28 3.94
N LEU A 347 23.28 6.17 4.67
CA LEU A 347 22.37 5.79 5.76
C LEU A 347 22.84 6.43 7.07
N LEU A 348 21.97 7.19 7.72
CA LEU A 348 22.20 7.79 9.04
C LEU A 348 21.23 7.19 10.06
N ASP A 349 21.79 6.42 10.99
CA ASP A 349 21.06 5.92 12.15
C ASP A 349 20.92 7.04 13.19
N ILE A 350 19.66 7.41 13.50
CA ILE A 350 19.38 8.48 14.48
C ILE A 350 19.26 7.97 15.90
N ASP A 351 19.40 6.67 16.13
CA ASP A 351 19.42 6.05 17.46
C ASP A 351 20.85 5.88 17.99
N ALA A 352 21.91 6.13 17.15
CA ALA A 352 23.32 5.93 17.45
C ALA A 352 23.92 7.05 18.32
#